data_168889e7d7ffe9f033684e02dd06afae
#
_entry.id   168889e7d7ffe9f033684e02dd06afae
#
_cell.length_a   1.000
_cell.length_b   1.000
_cell.length_c   1.000
_cell.angle_alpha   90.00
_cell.angle_beta   90.00
_cell.angle_gamma   90.00
#
_symmetry.space_group_name_H-M   'P 1'
#
loop_
_entity.id
_entity.type
_entity.pdbx_description
1 polymer ?
#
loop_
_entity_poly.entity_id
_entity_poly.type
_entity_poly.pdbx_seq_one_letter_code
_entity_poly.pdbx_strand_id
1 'polypeptide(L)'
;MIAIDKTTKIPDKGRGNFIRVLRARVDEHFAGRNRRDDRRLYLKSAIVLIWFFVSFGMLLASSNSAFQLLLCLSTAFAACGVGFNIFHDSIHNSFSANPKVNLFLARSSCAMLGVSRYFWRHKHNVLHHSYTNILEWDDDLETRGALRMSPRQAWEKKFKNQHIYCWFLYALSTIEWIFIKDFVHYFTMRINQFQKYPSMSRKDEIEFWTLKAVYFSVFIVTPFLFQPFWKCVVGLVIFHLTLGLSVTLIFNLAHIMEESSYPEPRGEQPPDFESEWAVLQLATTVNFGRKNKWLTWFSGCLNYQIEHHLFPKVSHTHYPEISKILIRTAAEFHIPYHDCPTYISALKSHFRTLKALSEPARFGVHPVP
;
A
#
# COMPACT_ATOMS: atom_id res chain seq x y z
N MET A 1 -12.51 -27.49 -6.18
CA MET A 1 -12.07 -27.89 -4.82
C MET A 1 -10.59 -27.57 -4.76
N ILE A 2 -10.22 -26.34 -4.35
CA ILE A 2 -8.83 -25.91 -4.26
C ILE A 2 -8.50 -25.94 -2.76
N ALA A 3 -7.74 -26.97 -2.36
CA ALA A 3 -7.21 -27.07 -1.02
C ALA A 3 -6.10 -26.03 -0.88
N ILE A 4 -6.37 -24.95 -0.13
CA ILE A 4 -5.33 -24.01 0.33
C ILE A 4 -4.73 -24.61 1.60
N ASP A 5 -4.14 -25.77 1.50
CA ASP A 5 -3.18 -26.27 2.47
C ASP A 5 -1.79 -26.10 1.86
N LYS A 6 -1.24 -24.91 2.04
CA LYS A 6 0.18 -24.65 1.76
C LYS A 6 0.90 -24.31 3.05
N THR A 7 0.94 -25.24 3.98
CA THR A 7 2.07 -25.43 4.87
C THR A 7 3.26 -25.90 4.02
N THR A 8 3.67 -25.09 3.08
CA THR A 8 4.86 -25.38 2.29
C THR A 8 6.05 -25.24 3.23
N LYS A 9 6.47 -26.35 3.85
CA LYS A 9 7.85 -26.49 4.34
C LYS A 9 8.72 -26.36 3.10
N ILE A 10 9.21 -25.16 2.88
CA ILE A 10 10.10 -24.85 1.78
C ILE A 10 11.43 -25.56 2.07
N PRO A 11 12.01 -26.44 1.18
CA PRO A 11 13.25 -27.16 1.45
C PRO A 11 14.45 -26.24 1.71
N ASP A 12 15.26 -26.58 2.68
CA ASP A 12 16.29 -25.71 3.31
C ASP A 12 17.62 -25.61 2.53
N LYS A 13 17.82 -26.37 1.44
CA LYS A 13 19.10 -26.41 0.74
C LYS A 13 19.21 -25.30 -0.32
N GLY A 14 20.05 -24.30 -0.04
CA GLY A 14 20.49 -23.27 -1.00
C GLY A 14 19.90 -21.87 -0.83
N ARG A 15 18.89 -21.67 0.00
CA ARG A 15 18.17 -20.41 0.16
C ARG A 15 18.97 -19.29 0.81
N GLY A 16 19.87 -19.62 1.71
CA GLY A 16 20.75 -18.65 2.37
C GLY A 16 21.56 -17.77 1.43
N ASN A 17 21.66 -18.17 0.15
CA ASN A 17 22.36 -17.43 -0.88
C ASN A 17 21.44 -16.65 -1.84
N PHE A 18 20.13 -16.90 -1.84
CA PHE A 18 19.21 -16.29 -2.81
C PHE A 18 19.27 -14.76 -2.80
N ILE A 19 19.03 -14.15 -1.65
CA ILE A 19 19.02 -12.67 -1.55
C ILE A 19 20.40 -12.07 -1.84
N ARG A 20 21.48 -12.76 -1.47
CA ARG A 20 22.85 -12.32 -1.75
C ARG A 20 23.13 -12.32 -3.26
N VAL A 21 22.76 -13.39 -3.96
CA VAL A 21 22.92 -13.49 -5.43
C VAL A 21 22.04 -12.49 -6.14
N LEU A 22 20.78 -12.36 -5.70
CA LEU A 22 19.84 -11.40 -6.27
C LEU A 22 20.36 -9.96 -6.12
N ARG A 23 20.83 -9.58 -4.93
CA ARG A 23 21.42 -8.25 -4.68
C ARG A 23 22.65 -8.00 -5.54
N ALA A 24 23.55 -8.96 -5.63
CA ALA A 24 24.75 -8.82 -6.46
C ALA A 24 24.40 -8.56 -7.93
N ARG A 25 23.41 -9.27 -8.50
CA ARG A 25 22.95 -9.08 -9.87
C ARG A 25 22.25 -7.73 -10.07
N VAL A 26 21.46 -7.29 -9.09
CA VAL A 26 20.84 -5.96 -9.11
C VAL A 26 21.91 -4.88 -8.97
N ASP A 27 22.92 -5.07 -8.13
CA ASP A 27 24.04 -4.14 -7.98
C ASP A 27 24.85 -4.02 -9.26
N GLU A 28 25.12 -5.14 -9.93
CA GLU A 28 25.76 -5.19 -11.25
C GLU A 28 24.93 -4.44 -12.32
N HIS A 29 23.60 -4.65 -12.33
CA HIS A 29 22.69 -3.94 -13.23
C HIS A 29 22.77 -2.42 -13.05
N PHE A 30 22.98 -1.96 -11.81
CA PHE A 30 23.11 -0.53 -11.49
C PHE A 30 24.56 -0.03 -11.48
N ALA A 31 25.54 -0.83 -11.90
CA ALA A 31 26.92 -0.36 -12.02
C ALA A 31 26.97 0.86 -12.98
N GLY A 32 27.37 2.02 -12.43
CA GLY A 32 27.41 3.29 -13.18
C GLY A 32 26.04 3.93 -13.46
N ARG A 33 24.96 3.44 -12.85
CA ARG A 33 23.60 4.00 -12.98
C ARG A 33 23.03 4.41 -11.63
N ASN A 34 22.22 5.46 -11.63
CA ASN A 34 21.52 5.87 -10.42
C ASN A 34 20.30 4.96 -10.16
N ARG A 35 20.15 4.52 -8.90
CA ARG A 35 18.96 3.79 -8.41
C ARG A 35 17.81 4.73 -8.05
N ARG A 36 18.08 6.01 -7.97
CA ARG A 36 17.21 7.12 -7.60
C ARG A 36 17.44 8.28 -8.55
N ASP A 37 16.71 9.38 -8.38
CA ASP A 37 16.87 10.57 -9.23
C ASP A 37 16.63 10.30 -10.73
N ASP A 38 15.72 9.38 -11.05
CA ASP A 38 15.34 9.08 -12.43
C ASP A 38 14.56 10.26 -13.03
N ARG A 39 15.01 10.78 -14.17
CA ARG A 39 14.33 11.86 -14.90
C ARG A 39 12.88 11.53 -15.24
N ARG A 40 12.57 10.26 -15.55
CA ARG A 40 11.20 9.78 -15.80
C ARG A 40 10.31 9.98 -14.59
N LEU A 41 10.85 9.76 -13.37
CA LEU A 41 10.13 9.97 -12.13
C LEU A 41 9.80 11.44 -11.90
N TYR A 42 10.77 12.34 -12.11
CA TYR A 42 10.55 13.80 -11.97
C TYR A 42 9.49 14.32 -12.93
N LEU A 43 9.59 13.93 -14.23
CA LEU A 43 8.59 14.30 -15.24
C LEU A 43 7.19 13.78 -14.88
N LYS A 44 7.10 12.52 -14.49
CA LYS A 44 5.85 11.88 -14.06
C LYS A 44 5.25 12.59 -12.86
N SER A 45 6.06 12.92 -11.87
CA SER A 45 5.63 13.65 -10.67
C SER A 45 5.11 15.04 -11.02
N ALA A 46 5.78 15.75 -11.93
CA ALA A 46 5.30 17.04 -12.41
C ALA A 46 3.94 16.93 -13.11
N ILE A 47 3.75 15.91 -13.98
CA ILE A 47 2.46 15.65 -14.64
C ILE A 47 1.37 15.38 -13.61
N VAL A 48 1.63 14.54 -12.62
CA VAL A 48 0.66 14.18 -11.58
C VAL A 48 0.29 15.40 -10.71
N LEU A 49 1.27 16.23 -10.34
CA LEU A 49 1.03 17.45 -9.57
C LEU A 49 0.23 18.49 -10.37
N ILE A 50 0.59 18.71 -11.64
CA ILE A 50 -0.16 19.59 -12.54
C ILE A 50 -1.60 19.09 -12.68
N TRP A 51 -1.78 17.78 -12.91
CA TRP A 51 -3.09 17.17 -13.00
C TRP A 51 -3.91 17.42 -11.73
N PHE A 52 -3.32 17.19 -10.55
CA PHE A 52 -4.01 17.43 -9.27
C PHE A 52 -4.44 18.89 -9.11
N PHE A 53 -3.50 19.83 -9.23
CA PHE A 53 -3.80 21.25 -8.99
C PHE A 53 -4.71 21.86 -10.05
N VAL A 54 -4.57 21.46 -11.31
CA VAL A 54 -5.48 21.92 -12.38
C VAL A 54 -6.89 21.37 -12.14
N SER A 55 -7.03 20.06 -11.87
CA SER A 55 -8.36 19.48 -11.58
C SER A 55 -9.02 20.11 -10.35
N PHE A 56 -8.25 20.30 -9.27
CA PHE A 56 -8.74 20.91 -8.04
C PHE A 56 -9.10 22.39 -8.24
N GLY A 57 -8.24 23.17 -8.89
CA GLY A 57 -8.52 24.59 -9.19
C GLY A 57 -9.76 24.76 -10.07
N MET A 58 -9.90 23.96 -11.13
CA MET A 58 -11.09 23.96 -11.97
C MET A 58 -12.34 23.52 -11.23
N LEU A 59 -12.23 22.55 -10.30
CA LEU A 59 -13.34 22.13 -9.43
C LEU A 59 -13.86 23.28 -8.59
N LEU A 60 -12.98 24.10 -8.03
CA LEU A 60 -13.35 25.28 -7.25
C LEU A 60 -13.97 26.38 -8.11
N ALA A 61 -13.47 26.59 -9.32
CA ALA A 61 -13.91 27.65 -10.23
C ALA A 61 -15.18 27.33 -11.00
N SER A 62 -15.53 26.06 -11.18
CA SER A 62 -16.68 25.64 -11.99
C SER A 62 -18.01 25.84 -11.24
N SER A 63 -19.04 26.25 -11.97
CA SER A 63 -20.46 26.27 -11.48
C SER A 63 -21.27 25.08 -11.99
N ASN A 64 -20.85 24.42 -13.07
CA ASN A 64 -21.57 23.30 -13.69
C ASN A 64 -21.39 22.02 -12.86
N SER A 65 -22.49 21.51 -12.29
CA SER A 65 -22.45 20.37 -11.37
C SER A 65 -21.99 19.06 -12.03
N ALA A 66 -22.34 18.80 -13.30
CA ALA A 66 -21.88 17.60 -14.00
C ALA A 66 -20.37 17.65 -14.25
N PHE A 67 -19.86 18.82 -14.64
CA PHE A 67 -18.41 19.02 -14.81
C PHE A 67 -17.67 18.97 -13.48
N GLN A 68 -18.26 19.51 -12.40
CA GLN A 68 -17.70 19.38 -11.05
C GLN A 68 -17.58 17.93 -10.59
N LEU A 69 -18.55 17.07 -10.92
CA LEU A 69 -18.45 15.63 -10.63
C LEU A 69 -17.25 15.00 -11.34
N LEU A 70 -17.07 15.28 -12.63
CA LEU A 70 -15.90 14.77 -13.39
C LEU A 70 -14.58 15.29 -12.83
N LEU A 71 -14.52 16.58 -12.45
CA LEU A 71 -13.34 17.18 -11.84
C LEU A 71 -13.04 16.61 -10.45
N CYS A 72 -14.06 16.31 -9.66
CA CYS A 72 -13.94 15.67 -8.36
C CYS A 72 -13.32 14.26 -8.49
N LEU A 73 -13.83 13.44 -9.41
CA LEU A 73 -13.27 12.14 -9.73
C LEU A 73 -11.83 12.26 -10.25
N SER A 74 -11.58 13.21 -11.17
CA SER A 74 -10.26 13.50 -11.71
C SER A 74 -9.26 13.89 -10.59
N THR A 75 -9.68 14.75 -9.66
CA THR A 75 -8.86 15.17 -8.52
C THR A 75 -8.56 13.99 -7.59
N ALA A 76 -9.54 13.10 -7.35
CA ALA A 76 -9.33 11.90 -6.54
C ALA A 76 -8.32 10.94 -7.18
N PHE A 77 -8.41 10.70 -8.49
CA PHE A 77 -7.41 9.89 -9.21
C PHE A 77 -6.03 10.57 -9.24
N ALA A 78 -5.97 11.90 -9.40
CA ALA A 78 -4.72 12.62 -9.31
C ALA A 78 -4.10 12.52 -7.91
N ALA A 79 -4.91 12.56 -6.83
CA ALA A 79 -4.48 12.32 -5.47
C ALA A 79 -3.91 10.89 -5.27
N CYS A 80 -4.55 9.87 -5.87
CA CYS A 80 -3.96 8.52 -5.93
C CYS A 80 -2.57 8.56 -6.59
N GLY A 81 -2.46 9.28 -7.72
CA GLY A 81 -1.19 9.46 -8.41
C GLY A 81 -0.11 10.11 -7.54
N VAL A 82 -0.46 11.15 -6.76
CA VAL A 82 0.45 11.74 -5.76
C VAL A 82 0.86 10.71 -4.70
N GLY A 83 -0.10 9.94 -4.19
CA GLY A 83 0.14 8.88 -3.21
C GLY A 83 1.11 7.82 -3.72
N PHE A 84 0.85 7.27 -4.90
CA PHE A 84 1.61 6.16 -5.45
C PHE A 84 2.99 6.56 -5.99
N ASN A 85 3.12 7.74 -6.59
CA ASN A 85 4.34 8.09 -7.33
C ASN A 85 5.28 9.03 -6.57
N ILE A 86 4.75 9.85 -5.66
CA ILE A 86 5.55 10.87 -4.96
C ILE A 86 5.68 10.51 -3.49
N PHE A 87 4.54 10.36 -2.79
CA PHE A 87 4.54 10.05 -1.36
C PHE A 87 5.24 8.73 -1.08
N HIS A 88 4.85 7.67 -1.77
CA HIS A 88 5.34 6.32 -1.54
C HIS A 88 6.87 6.22 -1.76
N ASP A 89 7.38 6.71 -2.90
CA ASP A 89 8.82 6.72 -3.15
C ASP A 89 9.58 7.60 -2.16
N SER A 90 9.05 8.78 -1.84
CA SER A 90 9.72 9.70 -0.94
C SER A 90 9.82 9.18 0.50
N ILE A 91 8.80 8.47 0.98
CA ILE A 91 8.82 7.92 2.34
C ILE A 91 9.74 6.69 2.46
N HIS A 92 9.97 5.97 1.36
CA HIS A 92 10.98 4.92 1.25
C HIS A 92 12.40 5.44 0.99
N ASN A 93 12.57 6.75 0.82
CA ASN A 93 13.82 7.37 0.39
C ASN A 93 14.33 6.81 -0.97
N SER A 94 13.43 6.46 -1.85
CA SER A 94 13.72 5.94 -3.20
C SER A 94 13.57 6.99 -4.30
N PHE A 95 12.95 8.13 -4.03
CA PHE A 95 12.73 9.20 -5.00
C PHE A 95 14.06 9.89 -5.40
N SER A 96 14.82 10.36 -4.42
CA SER A 96 16.09 11.06 -4.63
C SER A 96 17.21 10.50 -3.73
N ALA A 97 18.46 10.62 -4.18
CA ALA A 97 19.63 10.35 -3.38
C ALA A 97 19.79 11.40 -2.23
N ASN A 98 19.23 12.59 -2.41
CA ASN A 98 19.23 13.63 -1.39
C ASN A 98 18.09 13.40 -0.38
N PRO A 99 18.37 13.07 0.89
CA PRO A 99 17.35 12.82 1.91
C PRO A 99 16.47 14.04 2.22
N LYS A 100 16.97 15.27 1.99
CA LYS A 100 16.17 16.49 2.18
C LYS A 100 15.08 16.62 1.13
N VAL A 101 15.33 16.19 -0.11
CA VAL A 101 14.35 16.16 -1.19
C VAL A 101 13.24 15.13 -0.84
N ASN A 102 13.62 13.93 -0.42
CA ASN A 102 12.64 12.92 0.02
C ASN A 102 11.78 13.44 1.18
N LEU A 103 12.40 14.05 2.19
CA LEU A 103 11.67 14.59 3.33
C LEU A 103 10.70 15.71 2.92
N PHE A 104 11.12 16.61 2.04
CA PHE A 104 10.28 17.68 1.51
C PHE A 104 9.08 17.11 0.74
N LEU A 105 9.31 16.17 -0.18
CA LEU A 105 8.26 15.55 -0.98
C LEU A 105 7.30 14.74 -0.10
N ALA A 106 7.80 13.97 0.87
CA ALA A 106 6.97 13.24 1.81
C ALA A 106 6.04 14.17 2.61
N ARG A 107 6.59 15.28 3.15
CA ARG A 107 5.80 16.27 3.88
C ARG A 107 4.75 16.96 3.01
N SER A 108 5.14 17.40 1.82
CA SER A 108 4.22 18.05 0.88
C SER A 108 3.09 17.11 0.47
N SER A 109 3.42 15.86 0.18
CA SER A 109 2.40 14.84 -0.14
C SER A 109 1.49 14.53 1.05
N CYS A 110 2.03 14.45 2.28
CA CYS A 110 1.22 14.29 3.49
C CYS A 110 0.24 15.46 3.68
N ALA A 111 0.71 16.70 3.45
CA ALA A 111 -0.15 17.87 3.49
C ALA A 111 -1.25 17.85 2.43
N MET A 112 -0.98 17.28 1.25
CA MET A 112 -1.98 17.14 0.17
C MET A 112 -2.97 15.99 0.41
N LEU A 113 -2.51 14.89 1.02
CA LEU A 113 -3.30 13.67 1.20
C LEU A 113 -3.95 13.55 2.58
N GLY A 114 -3.58 14.41 3.52
CA GLY A 114 -4.11 14.40 4.89
C GLY A 114 -3.59 13.26 5.78
N VAL A 115 -2.56 12.54 5.37
CA VAL A 115 -2.01 11.38 6.10
C VAL A 115 -0.83 11.74 6.97
N SER A 116 -0.60 10.99 8.05
CA SER A 116 0.55 11.20 8.94
C SER A 116 1.78 10.45 8.41
N ARG A 117 2.85 11.20 8.12
CA ARG A 117 4.14 10.61 7.74
C ARG A 117 4.72 9.74 8.85
N TYR A 118 4.59 10.16 10.11
CA TYR A 118 5.13 9.43 11.26
C TYR A 118 4.49 8.03 11.37
N PHE A 119 3.16 7.95 11.42
CA PHE A 119 2.44 6.69 11.58
C PHE A 119 2.58 5.80 10.35
N TRP A 120 2.49 6.37 9.14
CA TRP A 120 2.71 5.61 7.92
C TRP A 120 4.08 4.95 7.88
N ARG A 121 5.15 5.71 8.17
CA ARG A 121 6.51 5.19 8.13
C ARG A 121 6.70 3.98 9.06
N HIS A 122 6.17 4.03 10.27
CA HIS A 122 6.29 2.91 11.21
C HIS A 122 5.46 1.71 10.76
N LYS A 123 4.21 1.96 10.37
CA LYS A 123 3.30 0.91 9.95
C LYS A 123 3.78 0.24 8.66
N HIS A 124 4.09 1.01 7.63
CA HIS A 124 4.41 0.49 6.32
C HIS A 124 5.89 0.08 6.18
N ASN A 125 6.83 1.00 6.43
CA ASN A 125 8.24 0.72 6.17
C ASN A 125 8.87 -0.21 7.20
N VAL A 126 8.37 -0.25 8.44
CA VAL A 126 8.94 -1.07 9.50
C VAL A 126 8.17 -2.37 9.66
N LEU A 127 6.84 -2.32 9.85
CA LEU A 127 6.07 -3.52 10.14
C LEU A 127 5.69 -4.28 8.87
N HIS A 128 4.98 -3.67 7.96
CA HIS A 128 4.49 -4.33 6.76
C HIS A 128 5.62 -4.94 5.92
N HIS A 129 6.67 -4.19 5.60
CA HIS A 129 7.83 -4.69 4.85
C HIS A 129 8.66 -5.75 5.58
N SER A 130 8.58 -5.83 6.91
CA SER A 130 9.29 -6.85 7.68
C SER A 130 8.45 -8.10 7.89
N TYR A 131 7.13 -7.95 8.04
CA TYR A 131 6.23 -9.00 8.52
C TYR A 131 4.99 -9.17 7.65
N THR A 132 5.12 -8.97 6.34
CA THR A 132 4.02 -9.04 5.39
C THR A 132 3.16 -10.29 5.58
N ASN A 133 1.86 -10.12 5.73
CA ASN A 133 0.84 -11.16 5.97
C ASN A 133 1.05 -12.00 7.25
N ILE A 134 1.87 -11.57 8.20
CA ILE A 134 1.97 -12.21 9.50
C ILE A 134 0.99 -11.55 10.47
N LEU A 135 0.00 -12.31 10.93
CA LEU A 135 -1.01 -11.83 11.87
C LEU A 135 -0.35 -11.25 13.12
N GLU A 136 -0.93 -10.20 13.71
CA GLU A 136 -0.45 -9.43 14.86
C GLU A 136 0.75 -8.51 14.57
N TRP A 137 1.53 -8.78 13.52
CA TRP A 137 2.68 -7.98 13.12
C TRP A 137 2.38 -7.06 11.95
N ASP A 138 1.66 -7.55 10.94
CA ASP A 138 1.25 -6.73 9.79
C ASP A 138 -0.08 -6.04 10.07
N ASP A 139 -0.04 -4.73 10.36
CA ASP A 139 -1.24 -3.93 10.64
C ASP A 139 -2.16 -3.77 9.41
N ASP A 140 -1.70 -4.13 8.22
CA ASP A 140 -2.55 -4.10 7.01
C ASP A 140 -3.58 -5.24 7.01
N LEU A 141 -3.38 -6.28 7.82
CA LEU A 141 -4.38 -7.30 8.11
C LEU A 141 -5.41 -6.87 9.17
N GLU A 142 -5.12 -5.80 9.92
CA GLU A 142 -5.96 -5.36 11.04
C GLU A 142 -6.99 -4.32 10.56
N THR A 143 -8.22 -4.78 10.46
CA THR A 143 -9.37 -3.97 10.03
C THR A 143 -10.32 -3.61 11.17
N ARG A 144 -9.83 -3.61 12.41
CA ARG A 144 -10.66 -3.45 13.63
C ARG A 144 -11.84 -4.42 13.67
N GLY A 145 -11.61 -5.62 13.17
CA GLY A 145 -12.63 -6.67 13.14
C GLY A 145 -13.74 -6.44 12.11
N ALA A 146 -13.59 -5.50 11.15
CA ALA A 146 -14.58 -5.30 10.10
C ALA A 146 -14.48 -6.35 8.98
N LEU A 147 -13.27 -6.83 8.69
CA LEU A 147 -12.99 -7.88 7.71
C LEU A 147 -12.04 -8.91 8.31
N ARG A 148 -12.18 -10.15 7.87
CA ARG A 148 -11.21 -11.22 8.09
C ARG A 148 -10.27 -11.27 6.88
N MET A 149 -9.04 -10.77 7.05
CA MET A 149 -8.05 -10.63 5.98
C MET A 149 -7.02 -11.77 5.97
N SER A 150 -7.01 -12.61 7.00
CA SER A 150 -6.12 -13.75 7.13
C SER A 150 -6.89 -15.01 7.54
N PRO A 151 -6.53 -16.19 7.02
CA PRO A 151 -7.11 -17.45 7.49
C PRO A 151 -6.82 -17.74 8.97
N ARG A 152 -5.81 -17.07 9.53
CA ARG A 152 -5.42 -17.21 10.94
C ARG A 152 -6.22 -16.35 11.92
N GLN A 153 -6.96 -15.37 11.41
CA GLN A 153 -7.94 -14.64 12.25
C GLN A 153 -9.12 -15.53 12.56
N ALA A 154 -9.61 -15.49 13.80
CA ALA A 154 -10.81 -16.19 14.20
C ALA A 154 -12.00 -15.82 13.29
N TRP A 155 -12.81 -16.81 12.93
CA TRP A 155 -14.02 -16.56 12.17
C TRP A 155 -15.15 -16.08 13.07
N GLU A 156 -15.87 -15.07 12.61
CA GLU A 156 -17.07 -14.57 13.25
C GLU A 156 -18.22 -14.50 12.24
N LYS A 157 -19.46 -14.63 12.69
CA LYS A 157 -20.67 -14.62 11.84
C LYS A 157 -20.79 -13.36 10.96
N LYS A 158 -20.27 -12.22 11.42
CA LYS A 158 -20.25 -10.97 10.66
C LYS A 158 -19.46 -11.06 9.35
N PHE A 159 -18.47 -11.95 9.24
CA PHE A 159 -17.64 -12.10 8.04
C PHE A 159 -18.31 -12.89 6.91
N LYS A 160 -19.47 -13.54 7.16
CA LYS A 160 -20.17 -14.42 6.19
C LYS A 160 -20.32 -13.82 4.80
N ASN A 161 -20.52 -12.50 4.69
CA ASN A 161 -20.73 -11.81 3.41
C ASN A 161 -19.64 -10.75 3.13
N GLN A 162 -18.46 -10.86 3.74
CA GLN A 162 -17.43 -9.82 3.61
C GLN A 162 -16.94 -9.59 2.19
N HIS A 163 -16.95 -10.60 1.33
CA HIS A 163 -16.62 -10.48 -0.09
C HIS A 163 -17.59 -9.57 -0.88
N ILE A 164 -18.75 -9.25 -0.32
CA ILE A 164 -19.74 -8.32 -0.88
C ILE A 164 -19.55 -6.92 -0.30
N TYR A 165 -19.51 -6.78 1.03
CA TYR A 165 -19.47 -5.45 1.64
C TYR A 165 -18.07 -4.83 1.76
N CYS A 166 -17.00 -5.61 1.51
CA CYS A 166 -15.62 -5.09 1.56
C CYS A 166 -15.40 -3.89 0.63
N TRP A 167 -16.03 -3.87 -0.55
CA TRP A 167 -15.90 -2.77 -1.51
C TRP A 167 -16.34 -1.43 -0.92
N PHE A 168 -17.42 -1.45 -0.15
CA PHE A 168 -17.88 -0.26 0.57
C PHE A 168 -16.90 0.16 1.67
N LEU A 169 -16.37 -0.80 2.43
CA LEU A 169 -15.36 -0.52 3.46
C LEU A 169 -14.05 0.01 2.84
N TYR A 170 -13.64 -0.53 1.72
CA TYR A 170 -12.47 -0.03 0.97
C TYR A 170 -12.68 1.41 0.51
N ALA A 171 -13.86 1.75 0.04
CA ALA A 171 -14.18 3.12 -0.32
C ALA A 171 -14.13 4.08 0.89
N LEU A 172 -14.49 3.63 2.08
CA LEU A 172 -14.42 4.41 3.32
C LEU A 172 -13.02 4.51 3.93
N SER A 173 -12.04 3.75 3.45
CA SER A 173 -10.72 3.60 4.08
C SER A 173 -9.98 4.91 4.31
N THR A 174 -10.01 5.84 3.37
CA THR A 174 -9.35 7.15 3.53
C THR A 174 -10.10 8.08 4.48
N ILE A 175 -11.42 7.96 4.57
CA ILE A 175 -12.20 8.70 5.59
C ILE A 175 -11.79 8.20 6.97
N GLU A 176 -11.82 6.89 7.17
CA GLU A 176 -11.40 6.27 8.43
C GLU A 176 -9.95 6.65 8.78
N TRP A 177 -9.04 6.52 7.84
CA TRP A 177 -7.63 6.78 8.07
C TRP A 177 -7.34 8.23 8.43
N ILE A 178 -7.80 9.19 7.61
CA ILE A 178 -7.42 10.61 7.73
C ILE A 178 -8.13 11.30 8.89
N PHE A 179 -9.42 10.98 9.10
CA PHE A 179 -10.27 11.68 10.06
C PHE A 179 -10.39 10.96 11.42
N ILE A 180 -10.04 9.66 11.49
CA ILE A 180 -10.21 8.86 12.71
C ILE A 180 -8.88 8.19 13.11
N LYS A 181 -8.33 7.30 12.26
CA LYS A 181 -7.22 6.41 12.64
C LYS A 181 -5.97 7.16 13.03
N ASP A 182 -5.56 8.17 12.26
CA ASP A 182 -4.39 8.99 12.58
C ASP A 182 -4.51 9.70 13.94
N PHE A 183 -5.71 10.19 14.30
CA PHE A 183 -5.94 10.82 15.61
C PHE A 183 -5.97 9.79 16.74
N VAL A 184 -6.61 8.65 16.53
CA VAL A 184 -6.59 7.53 17.50
C VAL A 184 -5.13 7.11 17.75
N HIS A 185 -4.32 6.95 16.71
CA HIS A 185 -2.91 6.62 16.84
C HIS A 185 -2.14 7.71 17.60
N TYR A 186 -2.42 8.98 17.33
CA TYR A 186 -1.77 10.10 18.03
C TYR A 186 -2.06 10.09 19.54
N PHE A 187 -3.32 9.91 19.93
CA PHE A 187 -3.69 9.94 21.36
C PHE A 187 -3.37 8.66 22.12
N THR A 188 -3.35 7.51 21.44
CA THR A 188 -3.11 6.22 22.11
C THR A 188 -1.69 5.72 21.96
N MET A 189 -0.96 6.20 20.96
CA MET A 189 0.35 5.69 20.54
C MET A 189 0.34 4.16 20.32
N ARG A 190 -0.82 3.59 19.96
CA ARG A 190 -1.00 2.17 19.66
C ARG A 190 -1.17 1.95 18.17
N ILE A 191 -0.48 0.95 17.63
CA ILE A 191 -0.65 0.48 16.26
C ILE A 191 -1.87 -0.44 16.22
N ASN A 192 -1.83 -1.47 17.07
CA ASN A 192 -2.92 -2.43 17.29
C ASN A 192 -2.93 -2.85 18.78
N GLN A 193 -3.66 -3.91 19.11
CA GLN A 193 -3.71 -4.42 20.49
C GLN A 193 -2.38 -4.97 21.02
N PHE A 194 -1.46 -5.39 20.11
CA PHE A 194 -0.19 -6.02 20.48
C PHE A 194 0.99 -5.03 20.42
N GLN A 195 0.91 -3.99 19.61
CA GLN A 195 2.04 -3.13 19.26
C GLN A 195 1.77 -1.66 19.54
N LYS A 196 2.84 -0.93 19.89
CA LYS A 196 2.83 0.51 20.12
C LYS A 196 3.82 1.22 19.18
N TYR A 197 3.51 2.46 18.83
CA TYR A 197 4.47 3.34 18.21
C TYR A 197 5.57 3.72 19.21
N PRO A 198 6.81 3.98 18.76
CA PRO A 198 7.79 4.71 19.56
C PRO A 198 7.23 6.08 19.98
N SER A 199 7.80 6.67 21.00
CA SER A 199 7.41 8.03 21.42
C SER A 199 7.71 9.03 20.31
N MET A 200 6.75 9.92 20.00
CA MET A 200 6.97 11.03 19.08
C MET A 200 7.92 12.06 19.70
N SER A 201 8.86 12.54 18.89
CA SER A 201 9.63 13.73 19.27
C SER A 201 8.75 14.99 19.15
N ARG A 202 9.12 16.06 19.83
CA ARG A 202 8.45 17.37 19.69
C ARG A 202 8.36 17.83 18.22
N LYS A 203 9.36 17.49 17.41
CA LYS A 203 9.38 17.83 15.98
C LYS A 203 8.32 17.00 15.21
N ASP A 204 8.16 15.73 15.53
CA ASP A 204 7.15 14.88 14.91
C ASP A 204 5.74 15.31 15.28
N GLU A 205 5.50 15.72 16.53
CA GLU A 205 4.21 16.29 16.98
C GLU A 205 3.86 17.58 16.21
N ILE A 206 4.80 18.52 16.14
CA ILE A 206 4.61 19.77 15.38
C ILE A 206 4.34 19.45 13.90
N GLU A 207 5.09 18.52 13.31
CA GLU A 207 4.88 18.09 11.94
C GLU A 207 3.48 17.51 11.74
N PHE A 208 3.04 16.61 12.63
CA PHE A 208 1.70 15.99 12.56
C PHE A 208 0.61 17.05 12.52
N TRP A 209 0.59 17.95 13.51
CA TRP A 209 -0.45 18.98 13.61
C TRP A 209 -0.39 20.01 12.47
N THR A 210 0.82 20.41 12.06
CA THR A 210 1.00 21.36 10.95
C THR A 210 0.47 20.78 9.64
N LEU A 211 0.83 19.52 9.30
CA LEU A 211 0.40 18.89 8.06
C LEU A 211 -1.12 18.62 8.07
N LYS A 212 -1.70 18.23 9.21
CA LYS A 212 -3.15 18.11 9.38
C LYS A 212 -3.84 19.47 9.20
N ALA A 213 -3.33 20.52 9.84
CA ALA A 213 -3.88 21.88 9.71
C ALA A 213 -3.86 22.37 8.26
N VAL A 214 -2.76 22.15 7.53
CA VAL A 214 -2.66 22.50 6.10
C VAL A 214 -3.70 21.71 5.28
N TYR A 215 -3.80 20.40 5.48
CA TYR A 215 -4.78 19.58 4.78
C TYR A 215 -6.21 20.07 5.01
N PHE A 216 -6.60 20.25 6.28
CA PHE A 216 -7.95 20.70 6.63
C PHE A 216 -8.24 22.11 6.09
N SER A 217 -7.29 23.03 6.21
CA SER A 217 -7.49 24.40 5.73
C SER A 217 -7.63 24.46 4.21
N VAL A 218 -6.72 23.78 3.47
CA VAL A 218 -6.66 23.91 2.00
C VAL A 218 -7.70 23.02 1.31
N PHE A 219 -7.84 21.75 1.74
CA PHE A 219 -8.63 20.79 0.98
C PHE A 219 -10.03 20.54 1.57
N ILE A 220 -10.26 20.93 2.84
CA ILE A 220 -11.58 20.82 3.45
C ILE A 220 -12.26 22.19 3.55
N VAL A 221 -11.60 23.19 4.18
CA VAL A 221 -12.25 24.49 4.43
C VAL A 221 -12.32 25.37 3.17
N THR A 222 -11.23 25.46 2.40
CA THR A 222 -11.20 26.33 1.21
C THR A 222 -12.34 26.07 0.21
N PRO A 223 -12.76 24.84 -0.12
CA PRO A 223 -13.90 24.61 -1.00
C PRO A 223 -15.18 25.33 -0.56
N PHE A 224 -15.46 25.43 0.74
CA PHE A 224 -16.65 26.11 1.26
C PHE A 224 -16.64 27.64 1.06
N LEU A 225 -15.48 28.22 0.73
CA LEU A 225 -15.38 29.64 0.37
C LEU A 225 -15.77 29.91 -1.08
N PHE A 226 -15.75 28.88 -1.95
CA PHE A 226 -15.97 28.99 -3.39
C PHE A 226 -17.26 28.31 -3.86
N GLN A 227 -17.77 27.33 -3.10
CA GLN A 227 -18.87 26.48 -3.53
C GLN A 227 -19.96 26.37 -2.45
N PRO A 228 -21.22 26.13 -2.82
CA PRO A 228 -22.31 25.90 -1.88
C PRO A 228 -22.02 24.74 -0.94
N PHE A 229 -22.46 24.84 0.32
CA PHE A 229 -22.21 23.87 1.38
C PHE A 229 -22.49 22.43 0.97
N TRP A 230 -23.67 22.17 0.41
CA TRP A 230 -24.06 20.81 0.02
C TRP A 230 -23.17 20.22 -1.08
N LYS A 231 -22.66 21.05 -2.03
CA LYS A 231 -21.73 20.61 -3.07
C LYS A 231 -20.39 20.22 -2.47
N CYS A 232 -19.92 20.97 -1.49
CA CYS A 232 -18.68 20.63 -0.78
C CYS A 232 -18.80 19.31 -0.04
N VAL A 233 -19.90 19.09 0.69
CA VAL A 233 -20.15 17.82 1.42
C VAL A 233 -20.21 16.63 0.46
N VAL A 234 -21.01 16.74 -0.60
CA VAL A 234 -21.12 15.67 -1.62
C VAL A 234 -19.78 15.43 -2.32
N GLY A 235 -19.07 16.50 -2.68
CA GLY A 235 -17.74 16.42 -3.30
C GLY A 235 -16.73 15.74 -2.42
N LEU A 236 -16.67 16.07 -1.12
CA LEU A 236 -15.78 15.41 -0.14
C LEU A 236 -16.07 13.92 -0.04
N VAL A 237 -17.35 13.54 0.03
CA VAL A 237 -17.73 12.11 0.08
C VAL A 237 -17.28 11.40 -1.20
N ILE A 238 -17.62 11.93 -2.39
CA ILE A 238 -17.23 11.32 -3.66
C ILE A 238 -15.71 11.22 -3.79
N PHE A 239 -14.98 12.29 -3.46
CA PHE A 239 -13.53 12.32 -3.49
C PHE A 239 -12.92 11.20 -2.62
N HIS A 240 -13.33 11.12 -1.37
CA HIS A 240 -12.78 10.12 -0.44
C HIS A 240 -13.20 8.69 -0.76
N LEU A 241 -14.44 8.47 -1.22
CA LEU A 241 -14.86 7.13 -1.64
C LEU A 241 -14.05 6.65 -2.86
N THR A 242 -13.79 7.54 -3.81
CA THR A 242 -12.98 7.23 -5.01
C THR A 242 -11.51 6.99 -4.63
N LEU A 243 -10.93 7.87 -3.83
CA LEU A 243 -9.56 7.77 -3.35
C LEU A 243 -9.37 6.49 -2.52
N GLY A 244 -10.25 6.25 -1.55
CA GLY A 244 -10.20 5.10 -0.66
C GLY A 244 -10.27 3.78 -1.41
N LEU A 245 -11.28 3.62 -2.27
CA LEU A 245 -11.41 2.40 -3.07
C LEU A 245 -10.18 2.16 -3.96
N SER A 246 -9.70 3.19 -4.63
CA SER A 246 -8.56 3.08 -5.56
C SER A 246 -7.26 2.71 -4.84
N VAL A 247 -6.97 3.37 -3.73
CA VAL A 247 -5.75 3.12 -2.93
C VAL A 247 -5.79 1.73 -2.32
N THR A 248 -6.91 1.38 -1.67
CA THR A 248 -7.06 0.08 -0.99
C THR A 248 -6.98 -1.09 -1.97
N LEU A 249 -7.55 -0.95 -3.17
CA LEU A 249 -7.45 -2.01 -4.18
C LEU A 249 -6.01 -2.23 -4.63
N ILE A 250 -5.25 -1.19 -4.93
CA ILE A 250 -3.85 -1.35 -5.38
C ILE A 250 -3.02 -2.08 -4.32
N PHE A 251 -3.20 -1.77 -3.03
CA PHE A 251 -2.46 -2.45 -1.96
C PHE A 251 -2.97 -3.88 -1.70
N ASN A 252 -4.28 -4.08 -1.56
CA ASN A 252 -4.82 -5.40 -1.21
C ASN A 252 -4.64 -6.43 -2.33
N LEU A 253 -4.66 -6.01 -3.61
CA LEU A 253 -4.44 -6.92 -4.73
C LEU A 253 -3.02 -7.48 -4.80
N ALA A 254 -2.10 -6.93 -4.02
CA ALA A 254 -0.74 -7.45 -3.91
C ALA A 254 -0.55 -8.48 -2.79
N HIS A 255 -1.45 -8.50 -1.80
CA HIS A 255 -1.24 -9.26 -0.54
C HIS A 255 -2.37 -10.23 -0.19
N ILE A 256 -3.60 -9.93 -0.57
CA ILE A 256 -4.79 -10.70 -0.20
C ILE A 256 -5.35 -11.41 -1.44
N MET A 257 -4.65 -12.46 -1.86
CA MET A 257 -4.97 -13.24 -3.07
C MET A 257 -4.82 -14.73 -2.83
N GLU A 258 -5.35 -15.56 -3.75
CA GLU A 258 -5.26 -17.02 -3.67
C GLU A 258 -3.80 -17.51 -3.69
N GLU A 259 -2.93 -16.75 -4.34
CA GLU A 259 -1.51 -17.04 -4.47
C GLU A 259 -0.68 -16.60 -3.25
N SER A 260 -1.22 -15.74 -2.39
CA SER A 260 -0.52 -15.22 -1.22
C SER A 260 -0.49 -16.23 -0.08
N SER A 261 0.64 -16.29 0.62
CA SER A 261 0.81 -17.08 1.84
C SER A 261 0.50 -16.24 3.08
N TYR A 262 0.07 -16.93 4.15
CA TYR A 262 -0.20 -16.34 5.47
C TYR A 262 0.60 -17.11 6.53
N PRO A 263 1.87 -16.73 6.74
CA PRO A 263 2.76 -17.46 7.66
C PRO A 263 2.28 -17.39 9.11
N GLU A 264 2.73 -18.35 9.91
CA GLU A 264 2.49 -18.31 11.36
C GLU A 264 3.44 -17.33 12.03
N PRO A 265 2.99 -16.57 13.04
CA PRO A 265 3.88 -15.88 13.95
C PRO A 265 4.79 -16.90 14.62
N ARG A 266 6.11 -16.78 14.47
CA ARG A 266 7.08 -17.62 15.14
C ARG A 266 7.49 -16.98 16.48
N GLY A 267 6.61 -17.05 17.50
CA GLY A 267 6.87 -16.47 18.81
C GLY A 267 6.94 -14.94 18.80
N GLU A 268 7.53 -14.36 19.85
CA GLU A 268 7.65 -12.91 20.04
C GLU A 268 8.78 -12.26 19.21
N GLN A 269 9.53 -13.05 18.42
CA GLN A 269 10.68 -12.55 17.66
C GLN A 269 10.45 -12.62 16.15
N PRO A 270 10.93 -11.60 15.41
CA PRO A 270 10.91 -11.57 13.95
C PRO A 270 11.74 -12.73 13.35
N PRO A 271 11.48 -13.11 12.08
CA PRO A 271 12.36 -14.04 11.36
C PRO A 271 13.76 -13.44 11.26
N ASP A 272 14.72 -14.10 11.92
CA ASP A 272 16.06 -13.57 12.20
C ASP A 272 17.03 -13.60 11.01
N PHE A 273 16.58 -14.14 9.84
CA PHE A 273 17.49 -14.33 8.71
C PHE A 273 17.02 -13.58 7.46
N GLU A 274 17.93 -12.79 6.93
CA GLU A 274 17.73 -11.99 5.72
C GLU A 274 17.30 -12.85 4.49
N SER A 275 17.79 -14.09 4.41
CA SER A 275 17.39 -15.06 3.38
C SER A 275 15.97 -15.57 3.57
N GLU A 276 15.54 -15.81 4.81
CA GLU A 276 14.16 -16.20 5.12
C GLU A 276 13.20 -15.06 4.84
N TRP A 277 13.59 -13.82 5.18
CA TRP A 277 12.82 -12.63 4.88
C TRP A 277 12.55 -12.46 3.38
N ALA A 278 13.57 -12.60 2.52
CA ALA A 278 13.37 -12.44 1.08
C ALA A 278 12.42 -13.50 0.50
N VAL A 279 12.53 -14.76 0.95
CA VAL A 279 11.60 -15.83 0.57
C VAL A 279 10.20 -15.56 1.09
N LEU A 280 10.08 -15.03 2.31
CA LEU A 280 8.81 -14.58 2.89
C LEU A 280 8.15 -13.52 2.00
N GLN A 281 8.91 -12.50 1.56
CA GLN A 281 8.35 -11.46 0.67
C GLN A 281 7.82 -12.04 -0.64
N LEU A 282 8.51 -13.01 -1.27
CA LEU A 282 8.00 -13.68 -2.47
C LEU A 282 6.75 -14.53 -2.21
N ALA A 283 6.64 -15.13 -1.03
CA ALA A 283 5.52 -15.98 -0.68
C ALA A 283 4.25 -15.20 -0.30
N THR A 284 4.41 -14.00 0.28
CA THR A 284 3.31 -13.18 0.80
C THR A 284 2.88 -12.05 -0.14
N THR A 285 3.58 -11.91 -1.27
CA THR A 285 3.37 -10.80 -2.21
C THR A 285 3.15 -11.34 -3.63
N VAL A 286 2.24 -10.72 -4.37
CA VAL A 286 1.89 -11.10 -5.75
C VAL A 286 1.97 -9.88 -6.64
N ASN A 287 2.60 -10.03 -7.80
CA ASN A 287 2.53 -9.02 -8.84
C ASN A 287 1.25 -9.17 -9.67
N PHE A 288 0.77 -8.09 -10.26
CA PHE A 288 -0.44 -8.14 -11.06
C PHE A 288 -0.45 -7.16 -12.24
N GLY A 289 -1.01 -7.60 -13.36
CA GLY A 289 -1.24 -6.73 -14.51
C GLY A 289 0.01 -6.07 -15.08
N ARG A 290 1.20 -6.65 -14.94
CA ARG A 290 2.51 -6.07 -15.33
C ARG A 290 2.61 -5.67 -16.81
N LYS A 291 1.81 -6.31 -17.68
CA LYS A 291 1.75 -5.97 -19.13
C LYS A 291 0.94 -4.69 -19.40
N ASN A 292 0.14 -4.22 -18.44
CA ASN A 292 -0.64 -3.00 -18.57
C ASN A 292 0.22 -1.77 -18.21
N LYS A 293 0.72 -1.09 -19.23
CA LYS A 293 1.59 0.09 -19.10
C LYS A 293 0.89 1.26 -18.38
N TRP A 294 -0.42 1.43 -18.59
CA TRP A 294 -1.18 2.48 -17.92
C TRP A 294 -1.31 2.20 -16.42
N LEU A 295 -1.70 0.98 -16.04
CA LEU A 295 -1.76 0.57 -14.64
C LEU A 295 -0.39 0.77 -13.96
N THR A 296 0.68 0.27 -14.58
CA THR A 296 2.05 0.41 -14.08
C THR A 296 2.47 1.87 -13.91
N TRP A 297 2.14 2.72 -14.89
CA TRP A 297 2.43 4.15 -14.81
C TRP A 297 1.62 4.82 -13.69
N PHE A 298 0.32 4.59 -13.65
CA PHE A 298 -0.58 5.23 -12.70
C PHE A 298 -0.29 4.82 -11.25
N SER A 299 -0.14 3.52 -11.02
CA SER A 299 0.09 2.96 -9.67
C SER A 299 1.51 3.15 -9.12
N GLY A 300 2.41 3.87 -9.80
CA GLY A 300 3.80 3.97 -9.35
C GLY A 300 4.51 2.62 -9.32
N CYS A 301 4.21 1.75 -10.30
CA CYS A 301 4.70 0.37 -10.34
C CYS A 301 4.36 -0.45 -9.06
N LEU A 302 3.37 -0.08 -8.27
CA LEU A 302 2.92 -0.87 -7.12
C LEU A 302 2.26 -2.20 -7.53
N ASN A 303 2.00 -2.39 -8.81
CA ASN A 303 1.67 -3.68 -9.38
C ASN A 303 2.90 -4.60 -9.62
N TYR A 304 4.12 -4.14 -9.32
CA TYR A 304 5.38 -4.88 -9.18
C TYR A 304 5.74 -4.97 -7.70
N GLN A 305 4.85 -5.54 -6.91
CA GLN A 305 4.94 -5.46 -5.46
C GLN A 305 6.07 -6.30 -4.87
N ILE A 306 6.41 -7.43 -5.50
CA ILE A 306 7.54 -8.28 -5.07
C ILE A 306 8.85 -7.49 -5.16
N GLU A 307 9.06 -6.77 -6.28
CA GLU A 307 10.23 -5.92 -6.49
C GLU A 307 10.27 -4.77 -5.49
N HIS A 308 9.10 -4.18 -5.20
CA HIS A 308 8.97 -3.14 -4.20
C HIS A 308 9.36 -3.64 -2.80
N HIS A 309 8.86 -4.78 -2.37
CA HIS A 309 9.19 -5.34 -1.06
C HIS A 309 10.66 -5.67 -0.91
N LEU A 310 11.30 -6.23 -1.95
CA LEU A 310 12.71 -6.60 -1.90
C LEU A 310 13.67 -5.40 -2.06
N PHE A 311 13.27 -4.36 -2.80
CA PHE A 311 14.09 -3.20 -3.13
C PHE A 311 13.37 -1.86 -2.91
N PRO A 312 12.80 -1.60 -1.71
CA PRO A 312 11.98 -0.41 -1.47
C PRO A 312 12.74 0.91 -1.56
N LYS A 313 14.10 0.86 -1.53
CA LYS A 313 14.97 2.04 -1.65
C LYS A 313 15.43 2.32 -3.10
N VAL A 314 14.92 1.59 -4.07
CA VAL A 314 15.12 1.82 -5.50
C VAL A 314 13.88 2.51 -6.07
N SER A 315 14.07 3.51 -6.94
CA SER A 315 12.94 4.18 -7.59
C SER A 315 12.07 3.17 -8.36
N HIS A 316 10.77 3.29 -8.20
CA HIS A 316 9.81 2.37 -8.80
C HIS A 316 9.92 2.28 -10.34
N THR A 317 10.47 3.29 -10.99
CA THR A 317 10.68 3.29 -12.44
C THR A 317 11.60 2.18 -12.93
N HIS A 318 12.38 1.57 -12.03
CA HIS A 318 13.31 0.47 -12.31
C HIS A 318 12.72 -0.92 -12.03
N TYR A 319 11.56 -1.03 -11.37
CA TYR A 319 10.98 -2.34 -11.02
C TYR A 319 10.75 -3.27 -12.23
N PRO A 320 10.30 -2.78 -13.42
CA PRO A 320 10.19 -3.66 -14.59
C PRO A 320 11.52 -4.28 -15.07
N GLU A 321 12.65 -3.62 -14.81
CA GLU A 321 14.00 -4.15 -15.14
C GLU A 321 14.47 -5.13 -14.06
N ILE A 322 14.28 -4.78 -12.79
CA ILE A 322 14.58 -5.65 -11.64
C ILE A 322 13.77 -6.95 -11.70
N SER A 323 12.52 -6.87 -12.13
CA SER A 323 11.63 -8.03 -12.28
C SER A 323 12.23 -9.12 -13.17
N LYS A 324 12.91 -8.74 -14.25
CA LYS A 324 13.56 -9.70 -15.15
C LYS A 324 14.73 -10.44 -14.47
N ILE A 325 15.48 -9.72 -13.63
CA ILE A 325 16.58 -10.30 -12.86
C ILE A 325 16.01 -11.22 -11.77
N LEU A 326 15.00 -10.74 -11.06
CA LEU A 326 14.35 -11.46 -9.97
C LEU A 326 13.72 -12.79 -10.44
N ILE A 327 12.96 -12.78 -11.54
CA ILE A 327 12.33 -13.99 -12.11
C ILE A 327 13.38 -15.06 -12.43
N ARG A 328 14.47 -14.67 -13.08
CA ARG A 328 15.56 -15.61 -13.42
C ARG A 328 16.23 -16.17 -12.16
N THR A 329 16.53 -15.29 -11.21
CA THR A 329 17.19 -15.70 -9.97
C THR A 329 16.27 -16.58 -9.13
N ALA A 330 14.99 -16.25 -8.99
CA ALA A 330 14.03 -17.07 -8.26
C ALA A 330 13.88 -18.48 -8.88
N ALA A 331 13.84 -18.58 -10.22
CA ALA A 331 13.80 -19.85 -10.92
C ALA A 331 15.05 -20.72 -10.65
N GLU A 332 16.25 -20.14 -10.64
CA GLU A 332 17.50 -20.86 -10.33
C GLU A 332 17.52 -21.42 -8.88
N PHE A 333 16.86 -20.72 -7.97
CA PHE A 333 16.76 -21.14 -6.56
C PHE A 333 15.47 -21.93 -6.26
N HIS A 334 14.69 -22.26 -7.28
CA HIS A 334 13.38 -22.95 -7.16
C HIS A 334 12.41 -22.25 -6.18
N ILE A 335 12.46 -20.91 -6.14
CA ILE A 335 11.55 -20.09 -5.33
C ILE A 335 10.37 -19.66 -6.22
N PRO A 336 9.11 -19.91 -5.83
CA PRO A 336 7.96 -19.47 -6.58
C PRO A 336 7.93 -17.95 -6.74
N TYR A 337 7.56 -17.48 -7.94
CA TYR A 337 7.31 -16.07 -8.23
C TYR A 337 5.87 -15.94 -8.70
N HIS A 338 5.05 -15.22 -7.95
CA HIS A 338 3.63 -15.10 -8.19
C HIS A 338 3.28 -13.86 -9.02
N ASP A 339 2.60 -14.06 -10.15
CA ASP A 339 2.20 -12.99 -11.06
C ASP A 339 0.80 -13.23 -11.62
N CYS A 340 -0.12 -12.36 -11.29
CA CYS A 340 -1.46 -12.38 -11.81
C CYS A 340 -1.48 -11.63 -13.16
N PRO A 341 -1.88 -12.26 -14.29
CA PRO A 341 -1.62 -11.72 -15.63
C PRO A 341 -2.33 -10.39 -15.91
N THR A 342 -3.49 -10.14 -15.29
CA THR A 342 -4.27 -8.92 -15.51
C THR A 342 -4.81 -8.36 -14.20
N TYR A 343 -5.18 -7.06 -14.20
CA TYR A 343 -5.88 -6.44 -13.08
C TYR A 343 -7.22 -7.14 -12.76
N ILE A 344 -7.96 -7.56 -13.79
CA ILE A 344 -9.23 -8.26 -13.60
C ILE A 344 -9.04 -9.65 -13.01
N SER A 345 -7.97 -10.38 -13.40
CA SER A 345 -7.65 -11.68 -12.77
C SER A 345 -7.28 -11.51 -11.31
N ALA A 346 -6.55 -10.43 -10.97
CA ALA A 346 -6.23 -10.09 -9.59
C ALA A 346 -7.48 -9.76 -8.76
N LEU A 347 -8.40 -8.94 -9.29
CA LEU A 347 -9.68 -8.67 -8.64
C LEU A 347 -10.49 -9.95 -8.40
N LYS A 348 -10.51 -10.87 -9.36
CA LYS A 348 -11.20 -12.17 -9.21
C LYS A 348 -10.54 -13.05 -8.15
N SER A 349 -9.21 -13.10 -8.10
CA SER A 349 -8.45 -13.84 -7.08
C SER A 349 -8.74 -13.27 -5.69
N HIS A 350 -8.64 -11.94 -5.53
CA HIS A 350 -8.97 -11.25 -4.28
C HIS A 350 -10.41 -11.52 -3.82
N PHE A 351 -11.39 -11.40 -4.72
CA PHE A 351 -12.78 -11.71 -4.40
C PHE A 351 -12.95 -13.15 -3.91
N ARG A 352 -12.32 -14.14 -4.60
CA ARG A 352 -12.38 -15.55 -4.20
C ARG A 352 -11.71 -15.79 -2.86
N THR A 353 -10.58 -15.11 -2.58
CA THR A 353 -9.91 -15.15 -1.28
C THR A 353 -10.83 -14.64 -0.17
N LEU A 354 -11.44 -13.46 -0.32
CA LEU A 354 -12.37 -12.93 0.67
C LEU A 354 -13.62 -13.80 0.85
N LYS A 355 -14.12 -14.41 -0.25
CA LYS A 355 -15.21 -15.38 -0.19
C LYS A 355 -14.81 -16.64 0.59
N ALA A 356 -13.62 -17.17 0.36
CA ALA A 356 -13.10 -18.29 1.12
C ALA A 356 -12.90 -17.95 2.61
N LEU A 357 -12.40 -16.76 2.91
CA LEU A 357 -12.26 -16.25 4.28
C LEU A 357 -13.61 -16.00 4.98
N SER A 358 -14.71 -15.85 4.23
CA SER A 358 -16.06 -15.70 4.79
C SER A 358 -16.68 -17.00 5.34
N GLU A 359 -16.03 -18.14 5.13
CA GLU A 359 -16.50 -19.45 5.58
C GLU A 359 -15.63 -19.99 6.75
N PRO A 360 -16.23 -20.56 7.80
CA PRO A 360 -15.47 -21.03 8.99
C PRO A 360 -14.57 -22.23 8.72
N ALA A 361 -14.97 -23.11 7.80
CA ALA A 361 -14.42 -24.48 7.69
C ALA A 361 -13.35 -24.67 6.61
N ARG A 362 -13.01 -23.65 5.81
CA ARG A 362 -12.11 -23.88 4.65
C ARG A 362 -10.62 -23.84 4.96
N PHE A 363 -10.22 -23.40 6.15
CA PHE A 363 -8.82 -23.14 6.44
C PHE A 363 -8.21 -23.95 7.57
N GLY A 364 -8.80 -25.08 7.98
CA GLY A 364 -8.18 -26.01 8.93
C GLY A 364 -7.69 -25.39 10.27
N VAL A 365 -8.10 -24.18 10.58
CA VAL A 365 -7.76 -23.52 11.85
C VAL A 365 -8.78 -24.00 12.87
N HIS A 366 -8.34 -24.88 13.76
CA HIS A 366 -9.13 -25.24 14.93
C HIS A 366 -9.46 -23.97 15.72
N PRO A 367 -10.72 -23.79 16.17
CA PRO A 367 -10.99 -22.69 17.10
C PRO A 367 -10.09 -22.87 18.31
N VAL A 368 -9.38 -21.80 18.67
CA VAL A 368 -8.71 -21.75 19.97
C VAL A 368 -9.79 -21.85 21.03
N PRO A 369 -9.66 -22.77 22.02
CA PRO A 369 -10.67 -22.98 23.05
C PRO A 369 -10.93 -21.74 23.89
#